data_0d3cea8480a0883c98baf07988565cf7
#
_entry.id   0d3cea8480a0883c98baf07988565cf7
#
_cell.length_a   1.000
_cell.length_b   1.000
_cell.length_c   1.000
_cell.angle_alpha   90.00
_cell.angle_beta   90.00
_cell.angle_gamma   90.00
#
_symmetry.space_group_name_H-M   'P 1'
#
loop_
_entity.id
_entity.type
_entity.pdbx_description
1 polymer ?
#
loop_
_entity_poly.entity_id
_entity_poly.type
_entity_poly.pdbx_seq_one_letter_code
_entity_poly.pdbx_strand_id
1 'polypeptide(L)'
;MSDSSGWIHDPAGIDSEKLAWIMDLKNNRRGRISEYADHFDGVTYSKSQPDPSINGLWAVPVDVALPCATQNEINGEEAQALVDGGCTAVAEGANMPCTPAAVEVFLENGILFSPG
;
A
#
# COMPACT_ATOMS: atom_id res chain seq x y z
N MET A 1 -4.10 -2.31 -1.81
CA MET A 1 -3.53 -1.99 -3.13
C MET A 1 -3.96 -0.58 -3.53
N SER A 2 -3.12 0.18 -4.20
CA SER A 2 -3.36 1.61 -4.46
C SER A 2 -2.91 2.04 -5.85
N ASP A 3 -3.41 3.18 -6.28
CA ASP A 3 -2.86 3.98 -7.37
C ASP A 3 -2.89 5.47 -6.99
N SER A 4 -2.57 6.36 -7.91
CA SER A 4 -2.49 7.80 -7.61
C SER A 4 -3.82 8.44 -7.21
N SER A 5 -4.96 7.80 -7.48
CA SER A 5 -6.28 8.35 -7.12
C SER A 5 -6.82 7.85 -5.78
N GLY A 6 -6.29 6.75 -5.27
CA GLY A 6 -6.75 6.20 -3.99
C GLY A 6 -6.30 4.77 -3.75
N TRP A 7 -6.92 4.11 -2.80
CA TRP A 7 -6.58 2.75 -2.42
C TRP A 7 -7.81 1.91 -2.09
N ILE A 8 -7.67 0.60 -2.24
CA ILE A 8 -8.70 -0.39 -1.93
C ILE A 8 -8.24 -1.29 -0.79
N HIS A 9 -9.21 -1.73 0.01
CA HIS A 9 -9.08 -2.83 0.95
C HIS A 9 -10.13 -3.88 0.63
N ASP A 10 -9.67 -5.10 0.32
CA ASP A 10 -10.51 -6.26 0.09
C ASP A 10 -10.30 -7.25 1.24
N PRO A 11 -11.20 -7.32 2.22
CA PRO A 11 -11.05 -8.23 3.36
C PRO A 11 -11.11 -9.71 2.98
N ALA A 12 -11.68 -10.04 1.83
CA ALA A 12 -11.67 -11.41 1.30
C ALA A 12 -10.33 -11.79 0.64
N GLY A 13 -9.46 -10.81 0.43
CA GLY A 13 -8.18 -10.98 -0.26
C GLY A 13 -8.28 -10.90 -1.78
N ILE A 14 -7.13 -10.73 -2.41
CA ILE A 14 -7.01 -10.67 -3.87
C ILE A 14 -6.43 -11.99 -4.35
N ASP A 15 -7.29 -12.85 -4.88
CA ASP A 15 -6.92 -14.13 -5.47
C ASP A 15 -6.39 -13.97 -6.91
N SER A 16 -6.08 -15.09 -7.57
CA SER A 16 -5.53 -15.07 -8.92
C SER A 16 -6.50 -14.48 -9.95
N GLU A 17 -7.80 -14.70 -9.80
CA GLU A 17 -8.84 -14.16 -10.69
C GLU A 17 -8.94 -12.63 -10.52
N LYS A 18 -9.00 -12.17 -9.29
CA LYS A 18 -9.04 -10.73 -8.97
C LYS A 18 -7.75 -10.02 -9.41
N LEU A 19 -6.60 -10.65 -9.22
CA LEU A 19 -5.33 -10.12 -9.71
C LEU A 19 -5.30 -9.99 -11.23
N ALA A 20 -5.76 -11.01 -11.95
CA ALA A 20 -5.86 -10.95 -13.42
C ALA A 20 -6.77 -9.82 -13.88
N TRP A 21 -7.88 -9.60 -13.19
CA TRP A 21 -8.79 -8.49 -13.45
C TRP A 21 -8.11 -7.13 -13.25
N ILE A 22 -7.33 -6.97 -12.17
CA ILE A 22 -6.56 -5.74 -11.90
C ILE A 22 -5.49 -5.51 -12.98
N MET A 23 -4.78 -6.55 -13.38
CA MET A 23 -3.75 -6.45 -14.42
C MET A 23 -4.36 -6.02 -15.75
N ASP A 24 -5.52 -6.58 -16.13
CA ASP A 24 -6.25 -6.13 -17.31
C ASP A 24 -6.72 -4.68 -17.18
N LEU A 25 -7.27 -4.29 -16.02
CA LEU A 25 -7.68 -2.92 -15.75
C LEU A 25 -6.52 -1.93 -15.94
N LYS A 26 -5.35 -2.24 -15.39
CA LYS A 26 -4.21 -1.33 -15.39
C LYS A 26 -3.43 -1.36 -16.71
N ASN A 27 -3.18 -2.52 -17.26
CA ASN A 27 -2.29 -2.67 -18.43
C ASN A 27 -3.02 -2.46 -19.75
N ASN A 28 -4.28 -2.88 -19.86
CA ASN A 28 -5.02 -2.83 -21.11
C ASN A 28 -6.06 -1.70 -21.14
N ARG A 29 -6.86 -1.58 -20.10
CA ARG A 29 -7.95 -0.60 -20.03
C ARG A 29 -7.51 0.76 -19.46
N ARG A 30 -6.33 0.84 -18.85
CA ARG A 30 -5.78 2.06 -18.23
C ARG A 30 -6.72 2.70 -17.21
N GLY A 31 -7.51 1.88 -16.52
CA GLY A 31 -8.49 2.32 -15.52
C GLY A 31 -7.88 2.64 -14.16
N ARG A 32 -8.75 3.03 -13.23
CA ARG A 32 -8.40 3.38 -11.86
C ARG A 32 -8.78 2.27 -10.89
N ILE A 33 -8.00 2.13 -9.81
CA ILE A 33 -8.23 1.09 -8.81
C ILE A 33 -9.61 1.18 -8.14
N SER A 34 -10.25 2.35 -8.16
CA SER A 34 -11.63 2.54 -7.68
C SER A 34 -12.63 1.61 -8.38
N GLU A 35 -12.39 1.27 -9.65
CA GLU A 35 -13.27 0.38 -10.42
C GLU A 35 -13.31 -1.03 -9.82
N TYR A 36 -12.26 -1.46 -9.12
CA TYR A 36 -12.24 -2.72 -8.41
C TYR A 36 -13.34 -2.78 -7.32
N ALA A 37 -13.50 -1.71 -6.57
CA ALA A 37 -14.55 -1.63 -5.55
C ALA A 37 -15.96 -1.60 -6.14
N ASP A 38 -16.12 -1.09 -7.37
CA ASP A 38 -17.40 -1.12 -8.09
C ASP A 38 -17.72 -2.52 -8.64
N HIS A 39 -16.70 -3.30 -8.96
CA HIS A 39 -16.85 -4.62 -9.59
C HIS A 39 -16.97 -5.76 -8.58
N PHE A 40 -16.23 -5.74 -7.49
CA PHE A 40 -16.23 -6.79 -6.46
C PHE A 40 -16.94 -6.31 -5.19
N ASP A 41 -17.80 -7.18 -4.64
CA ASP A 41 -18.55 -6.89 -3.41
C ASP A 41 -17.66 -6.92 -2.16
N GLY A 42 -18.04 -6.12 -1.16
CA GLY A 42 -17.35 -6.09 0.14
C GLY A 42 -16.03 -5.33 0.19
N VAL A 43 -15.64 -4.72 -0.91
CA VAL A 43 -14.40 -3.93 -1.04
C VAL A 43 -14.67 -2.48 -0.64
N THR A 44 -13.75 -1.90 0.12
CA THR A 44 -13.77 -0.46 0.41
C THR A 44 -12.76 0.28 -0.46
N TYR A 45 -13.14 1.48 -0.90
CA TYR A 45 -12.28 2.41 -1.61
C TYR A 45 -12.15 3.71 -0.83
N SER A 46 -10.92 4.19 -0.71
CA SER A 46 -10.61 5.49 -0.11
C SER A 46 -9.85 6.35 -1.11
N LYS A 47 -10.38 7.52 -1.39
CA LYS A 47 -9.75 8.48 -2.30
C LYS A 47 -8.50 9.09 -1.66
N SER A 48 -7.46 9.30 -2.44
CA SER A 48 -6.28 10.04 -2.00
C SER A 48 -6.65 11.48 -1.58
N GLN A 49 -6.06 11.93 -0.48
CA GLN A 49 -6.21 13.32 -0.03
C GLN A 49 -5.15 14.21 -0.71
N PRO A 50 -5.42 15.50 -0.92
CA PRO A 50 -4.48 16.40 -1.59
C PRO A 50 -3.15 16.59 -0.85
N ASP A 51 -3.16 16.51 0.47
CA ASP A 51 -1.97 16.69 1.34
C ASP A 51 -2.11 15.82 2.59
N PRO A 52 -2.01 14.50 2.45
CA PRO A 52 -2.09 13.60 3.61
C PRO A 52 -0.73 13.59 4.33
N SER A 53 -0.73 13.98 5.60
CA SER A 53 0.41 13.69 6.48
C SER A 53 0.59 12.18 6.67
N ILE A 54 -0.54 11.44 6.60
CA ILE A 54 -0.58 9.98 6.64
C ILE A 54 -1.52 9.49 5.53
N ASN A 55 -1.01 8.65 4.64
CA ASN A 55 -1.86 7.89 3.72
C ASN A 55 -2.52 6.75 4.50
N GLY A 56 -3.86 6.75 4.57
CA GLY A 56 -4.63 5.76 5.32
C GLY A 56 -4.40 4.31 4.90
N LEU A 57 -3.86 4.08 3.71
CA LEU A 57 -3.42 2.75 3.26
C LEU A 57 -2.48 2.10 4.27
N TRP A 58 -1.49 2.85 4.76
CA TRP A 58 -0.47 2.34 5.67
C TRP A 58 -0.94 2.13 7.10
N ALA A 59 -2.14 2.63 7.44
CA ALA A 59 -2.80 2.38 8.72
C ALA A 59 -3.65 1.10 8.73
N VAL A 60 -3.88 0.47 7.58
CA VAL A 60 -4.58 -0.83 7.52
C VAL A 60 -3.68 -1.91 8.11
N PRO A 61 -4.14 -2.70 9.11
CA PRO A 61 -3.35 -3.79 9.67
C PRO A 61 -2.97 -4.83 8.63
N VAL A 62 -1.68 -5.08 8.48
CA VAL A 62 -1.12 -6.06 7.52
C VAL A 62 0.12 -6.72 8.12
N ASP A 63 0.45 -7.91 7.67
CA ASP A 63 1.68 -8.61 8.06
C ASP A 63 2.88 -8.13 7.25
N VAL A 64 2.67 -7.81 5.97
CA VAL A 64 3.72 -7.41 5.02
C VAL A 64 3.28 -6.17 4.25
N ALA A 65 4.19 -5.22 4.09
CA ALA A 65 3.98 -4.03 3.26
C ALA A 65 4.95 -4.02 2.07
N LEU A 66 4.43 -3.70 0.89
CA LEU A 66 5.18 -3.67 -0.37
C LEU A 66 5.03 -2.29 -1.04
N PRO A 67 5.84 -1.30 -0.65
CA PRO A 67 5.84 0.01 -1.31
C PRO A 67 6.55 -0.10 -2.67
N CYS A 68 5.76 -0.06 -3.74
CA CYS A 68 6.21 -0.34 -5.10
C CYS A 68 5.90 0.80 -6.09
N ALA A 69 5.45 1.97 -5.62
CA ALA A 69 4.96 3.02 -6.51
C ALA A 69 6.00 4.10 -6.78
N THR A 70 6.33 4.91 -5.78
CA THR A 70 7.17 6.10 -5.98
C THR A 70 8.14 6.33 -4.84
N GLN A 71 9.08 7.25 -5.07
CA GLN A 71 9.99 7.74 -4.05
C GLN A 71 9.22 8.45 -2.92
N ASN A 72 9.65 8.26 -1.68
CA ASN A 72 9.07 8.86 -0.47
C ASN A 72 7.59 8.50 -0.25
N GLU A 73 7.21 7.28 -0.59
CA GLU A 73 5.84 6.77 -0.46
C GLU A 73 5.44 6.54 1.00
N ILE A 74 6.40 6.20 1.87
CA ILE A 74 6.19 5.97 3.30
C ILE A 74 7.06 6.92 4.10
N ASN A 75 6.45 7.79 4.92
CA ASN A 75 7.15 8.64 5.88
C ASN A 75 7.26 7.98 7.27
N GLY A 76 7.88 8.67 8.24
CA GLY A 76 8.07 8.14 9.59
C GLY A 76 6.77 7.84 10.34
N GLU A 77 5.75 8.68 10.18
CA GLU A 77 4.44 8.48 10.82
C GLU A 77 3.70 7.28 10.22
N GLU A 78 3.78 7.12 8.91
CA GLU A 78 3.19 5.99 8.19
C GLU A 78 3.91 4.68 8.55
N ALA A 79 5.23 4.73 8.69
CA ALA A 79 6.01 3.59 9.18
C ALA A 79 5.60 3.18 10.60
N GLN A 80 5.37 4.16 11.47
CA GLN A 80 4.88 3.88 12.83
C GLN A 80 3.47 3.27 12.81
N ALA A 81 2.60 3.75 11.92
CA ALA A 81 1.26 3.17 11.75
C ALA A 81 1.33 1.70 11.31
N LEU A 82 2.24 1.35 10.40
CA LEU A 82 2.49 -0.05 10.00
C LEU A 82 2.96 -0.91 11.19
N VAL A 83 3.90 -0.41 11.98
CA VAL A 83 4.38 -1.10 13.19
C VAL A 83 3.24 -1.31 14.19
N ASP A 84 2.47 -0.29 14.48
CA ASP A 84 1.33 -0.34 15.41
C ASP A 84 0.23 -1.31 14.92
N GLY A 85 0.07 -1.45 13.61
CA GLY A 85 -0.85 -2.39 12.99
C GLY A 85 -0.35 -3.84 12.92
N GLY A 86 0.86 -4.13 13.41
CA GLY A 86 1.39 -5.48 13.48
C GLY A 86 2.19 -5.94 12.26
N CYS A 87 2.61 -5.02 11.39
CA CYS A 87 3.48 -5.34 10.25
C CYS A 87 4.81 -5.92 10.73
N THR A 88 5.26 -7.00 10.11
CA THR A 88 6.50 -7.70 10.47
C THR A 88 7.59 -7.62 9.40
N ALA A 89 7.22 -7.29 8.16
CA ALA A 89 8.16 -7.19 7.06
C ALA A 89 7.76 -6.09 6.08
N VAL A 90 8.77 -5.38 5.56
CA VAL A 90 8.62 -4.39 4.50
C VAL A 90 9.63 -4.68 3.41
N ALA A 91 9.19 -4.82 2.17
CA ALA A 91 10.06 -5.02 1.02
C ALA A 91 9.80 -3.95 -0.04
N GLU A 92 10.82 -3.15 -0.32
CA GLU A 92 10.74 -2.08 -1.30
C GLU A 92 10.79 -2.65 -2.73
N GLY A 93 9.80 -2.28 -3.54
CA GLY A 93 9.79 -2.58 -4.98
C GLY A 93 9.96 -1.34 -5.86
N ALA A 94 10.00 -0.16 -5.26
CA ALA A 94 10.29 1.11 -5.92
C ALA A 94 11.69 1.61 -5.57
N ASN A 95 12.14 2.66 -6.25
CA ASN A 95 13.39 3.33 -5.90
C ASN A 95 13.15 4.28 -4.72
N MET A 96 13.75 3.97 -3.56
CA MET A 96 13.68 4.76 -2.32
C MET A 96 12.25 5.13 -1.89
N PRO A 97 11.32 4.16 -1.77
CA PRO A 97 9.93 4.47 -1.39
C PRO A 97 9.80 4.85 0.08
N CYS A 98 10.67 4.34 0.94
CA CYS A 98 10.69 4.71 2.35
C CYS A 98 11.65 5.87 2.59
N THR A 99 11.18 6.89 3.33
CA THR A 99 12.07 7.97 3.78
C THR A 99 13.09 7.43 4.78
N PRO A 100 14.25 8.12 4.98
CA PRO A 100 15.19 7.73 6.02
C PRO A 100 14.56 7.58 7.41
N ALA A 101 13.62 8.47 7.77
CA ALA A 101 12.88 8.37 9.02
C ALA A 101 12.02 7.10 9.09
N ALA A 102 11.40 6.69 7.99
CA ALA A 102 10.62 5.46 7.92
C ALA A 102 11.52 4.22 8.12
N VAL A 103 12.65 4.18 7.44
CA VAL A 103 13.62 3.08 7.58
C VAL A 103 14.10 2.95 9.02
N GLU A 104 14.39 4.07 9.67
CA GLU A 104 14.81 4.09 11.07
C GLU A 104 13.75 3.50 11.99
N VAL A 105 12.48 3.86 11.82
CA VAL A 105 11.34 3.28 12.56
C VAL A 105 11.28 1.77 12.37
N PHE A 106 11.42 1.28 11.15
CA PHE A 106 11.38 -0.16 10.87
C PHE A 106 12.52 -0.91 11.57
N LEU A 107 13.74 -0.40 11.46
CA LEU A 107 14.91 -1.04 12.09
C LEU A 107 14.83 -1.04 13.62
N GLU A 108 14.40 0.07 14.22
CA GLU A 108 14.25 0.19 15.68
C GLU A 108 13.18 -0.76 16.24
N ASN A 109 12.16 -1.10 15.45
CA ASN A 109 11.07 -2.00 15.85
C ASN A 109 11.27 -3.45 15.39
N GLY A 110 12.44 -3.80 14.88
CA GLY A 110 12.77 -5.17 14.49
C GLY A 110 12.00 -5.68 13.27
N ILE A 111 11.53 -4.78 12.41
CA ILE A 111 10.86 -5.14 11.16
C ILE A 111 11.89 -5.70 10.18
N LEU A 112 11.56 -6.79 9.52
CA LEU A 112 12.37 -7.31 8.41
C LEU A 112 12.27 -6.34 7.24
N PHE A 113 13.36 -5.64 6.95
CA PHE A 113 13.37 -4.60 5.91
C PHE A 113 14.29 -5.02 4.76
N SER A 114 13.74 -5.04 3.55
CA SER A 114 14.48 -5.29 2.31
C SER A 114 14.43 -4.05 1.42
N PRO A 115 15.57 -3.36 1.23
CA PRO A 115 15.64 -2.22 0.31
C PRO A 115 15.47 -2.67 -1.15
N GLY A 116 14.91 -1.76 -2.00
CA GLY A 116 14.76 -1.94 -3.44
C GLY A 116 16.03 -1.66 -4.25
#